data_54daf06db1eba2fef3d51f29b991bfe6
#
_entry.id   54daf06db1eba2fef3d51f29b991bfe6
#
_cell.length_a   1.000
_cell.length_b   1.000
_cell.length_c   1.000
_cell.angle_alpha   90.00
_cell.angle_beta   90.00
_cell.angle_gamma   90.00
#
_symmetry.space_group_name_H-M   'P 1'
#
loop_
_entity.id
_entity.type
_entity.pdbx_description
1 polymer ?
#
loop_
_entity_poly.entity_id
_entity_poly.type
_entity_poly.pdbx_seq_one_letter_code
_entity_poly.pdbx_strand_id
1 'polypeptide(L)'
;MGKQVTEHIIVRDYADGDYDACRSLWAELTEYHRSIYGDPSIGGDDPGAGFDDYLAEPPRTGSWVAVSRGRVTGLTGLFDRGRSGEVEPVVVAAAARGQGIGRMLISRVVEEARARGYEYLAIRPVARNVAAIRRFHAAGFRALGGHIDLTMDLAARRHEWLPGASLHNLDFEF
;
A
#
# COMPACT_ATOMS: atom_id res chain seq x y z
N MET A 1 37.86 -3.21 11.77
CA MET A 1 36.56 -3.67 12.25
C MET A 1 35.60 -2.48 12.23
N GLY A 2 34.84 -2.32 11.15
CA GLY A 2 33.84 -1.24 11.03
C GLY A 2 32.65 -1.55 11.93
N LYS A 3 32.30 -0.65 12.84
CA LYS A 3 31.03 -0.68 13.55
C LYS A 3 29.91 -0.62 12.51
N GLN A 4 29.15 -1.70 12.34
CA GLN A 4 27.84 -1.62 11.70
C GLN A 4 27.02 -0.64 12.55
N VAL A 5 26.83 0.57 12.04
CA VAL A 5 25.83 1.50 12.57
C VAL A 5 24.50 0.85 12.27
N THR A 6 23.89 0.27 13.29
CA THR A 6 22.50 -0.23 13.17
C THR A 6 21.64 0.96 12.76
N GLU A 7 21.18 0.96 11.53
CA GLU A 7 20.34 2.03 11.03
C GLU A 7 19.07 2.09 11.87
N HIS A 8 18.91 3.17 12.62
CA HIS A 8 17.75 3.35 13.46
C HIS A 8 16.58 3.83 12.59
N ILE A 9 15.68 2.91 12.28
CA ILE A 9 14.42 3.22 11.57
C ILE A 9 13.38 3.49 12.64
N ILE A 10 12.70 4.63 12.55
CA ILE A 10 11.58 4.97 13.42
C ILE A 10 10.30 5.10 12.59
N VAL A 11 9.17 4.69 13.17
CA VAL A 11 7.83 4.97 12.64
C VAL A 11 7.18 6.00 13.56
N ARG A 12 6.72 7.10 12.97
CA ARG A 12 6.05 8.19 13.69
C ARG A 12 4.86 8.70 12.91
N ASP A 13 4.03 9.49 13.55
CA ASP A 13 2.93 10.17 12.88
C ASP A 13 3.44 11.07 11.75
N TYR A 14 2.65 11.13 10.68
CA TYR A 14 2.85 12.07 9.57
C TYR A 14 2.71 13.51 10.10
N ALA A 15 3.53 14.40 9.58
CA ALA A 15 3.44 15.84 9.78
C ALA A 15 3.51 16.57 8.45
N ASP A 16 3.01 17.81 8.38
CA ASP A 16 2.93 18.59 7.13
C ASP A 16 4.30 18.75 6.44
N GLY A 17 5.38 18.80 7.22
CA GLY A 17 6.75 18.83 6.69
C GLY A 17 7.18 17.56 5.93
N ASP A 18 6.41 16.48 6.00
CA ASP A 18 6.66 15.23 5.27
C ASP A 18 5.98 15.19 3.89
N TYR A 19 5.18 16.21 3.56
CA TYR A 19 4.33 16.23 2.36
C TYR A 19 5.09 15.89 1.08
N ASP A 20 6.15 16.62 0.77
CA ASP A 20 6.89 16.42 -0.48
C ASP A 20 7.49 15.01 -0.58
N ALA A 21 8.00 14.48 0.54
CA ALA A 21 8.55 13.15 0.59
C ALA A 21 7.47 12.07 0.43
N CYS A 22 6.31 12.24 1.06
CA CYS A 22 5.18 11.32 0.93
C CYS A 22 4.57 11.35 -0.47
N ARG A 23 4.46 12.53 -1.08
CA ARG A 23 4.01 12.70 -2.46
C ARG A 23 4.97 12.01 -3.44
N SER A 24 6.27 12.10 -3.20
CA SER A 24 7.27 11.36 -3.98
C SER A 24 7.14 9.84 -3.82
N LEU A 25 6.87 9.35 -2.61
CA LEU A 25 6.59 7.93 -2.37
C LEU A 25 5.34 7.46 -3.10
N TRP A 26 4.30 8.30 -3.15
CA TRP A 26 3.08 8.00 -3.91
C TRP A 26 3.38 7.91 -5.40
N ALA A 27 4.16 8.84 -5.94
CA ALA A 27 4.60 8.79 -7.33
C ALA A 27 5.37 7.49 -7.64
N GLU A 28 6.29 7.07 -6.77
CA GLU A 28 6.98 5.77 -6.91
C GLU A 28 6.00 4.58 -6.94
N LEU A 29 4.94 4.63 -6.11
CA LEU A 29 3.91 3.59 -6.09
C LEU A 29 3.12 3.56 -7.40
N THR A 30 2.72 4.72 -7.89
CA THR A 30 2.00 4.87 -9.16
C THR A 30 2.85 4.36 -10.33
N GLU A 31 4.10 4.77 -10.42
CA GLU A 31 5.03 4.29 -11.46
C GLU A 31 5.25 2.77 -11.40
N TYR A 32 5.32 2.22 -10.20
CA TYR A 32 5.38 0.77 -10.04
C TYR A 32 4.11 0.08 -10.56
N HIS A 33 2.92 0.61 -10.27
CA HIS A 33 1.67 0.08 -10.80
C HIS A 33 1.61 0.20 -12.32
N ARG A 34 2.03 1.32 -12.91
CA ARG A 34 2.18 1.49 -14.37
C ARG A 34 3.02 0.38 -14.97
N SER A 35 4.15 0.06 -14.33
CA SER A 35 5.09 -0.94 -14.84
C SER A 35 4.51 -2.36 -14.81
N ILE A 36 3.80 -2.75 -13.75
CA ILE A 36 3.26 -4.10 -13.63
C ILE A 36 1.97 -4.31 -14.43
N TYR A 37 1.26 -3.24 -14.77
CA TYR A 37 0.08 -3.31 -15.65
C TYR A 37 0.40 -2.99 -17.11
N GLY A 38 1.58 -2.45 -17.41
CA GLY A 38 1.93 -1.97 -18.75
C GLY A 38 1.06 -0.79 -19.19
N ASP A 39 0.49 -0.05 -18.24
CA ASP A 39 -0.45 1.04 -18.52
C ASP A 39 0.09 2.37 -17.95
N PRO A 40 0.61 3.27 -18.81
CA PRO A 40 1.13 4.56 -18.38
C PRO A 40 0.04 5.54 -17.93
N SER A 41 -1.23 5.26 -18.17
CA SER A 41 -2.34 6.16 -17.81
C SER A 41 -2.76 6.07 -16.36
N ILE A 42 -2.32 5.04 -15.62
CA ILE A 42 -2.63 4.88 -14.19
C ILE A 42 -2.16 6.11 -13.42
N GLY A 43 -3.05 6.70 -12.63
CA GLY A 43 -2.75 7.88 -11.81
C GLY A 43 -2.68 9.20 -12.59
N GLY A 44 -3.10 9.23 -13.87
CA GLY A 44 -3.17 10.46 -14.68
C GLY A 44 -1.79 11.02 -15.06
N ASP A 45 -1.73 12.31 -15.37
CA ASP A 45 -0.50 12.97 -15.82
C ASP A 45 0.51 13.20 -14.69
N ASP A 46 0.04 13.36 -13.47
CA ASP A 46 0.84 13.56 -12.27
C ASP A 46 0.76 12.35 -11.35
N PRO A 47 1.79 11.49 -11.34
CA PRO A 47 1.77 10.26 -10.57
C PRO A 47 1.72 10.46 -9.05
N GLY A 48 2.04 11.67 -8.57
CA GLY A 48 1.99 12.02 -7.16
C GLY A 48 0.63 12.55 -6.70
N ALA A 49 -0.27 12.95 -7.62
CA ALA A 49 -1.53 13.63 -7.30
C ALA A 49 -2.46 12.80 -6.39
N GLY A 50 -2.42 11.46 -6.50
CA GLY A 50 -3.21 10.61 -5.62
C GLY A 50 -2.89 10.76 -4.13
N PHE A 51 -1.73 11.35 -3.77
CA PHE A 51 -1.44 11.69 -2.38
C PHE A 51 -2.29 12.85 -1.88
N ASP A 52 -2.61 13.80 -2.73
CA ASP A 52 -3.48 14.93 -2.41
C ASP A 52 -4.91 14.45 -2.15
N ASP A 53 -5.41 13.54 -3.02
CA ASP A 53 -6.70 12.88 -2.85
C ASP A 53 -6.74 12.07 -1.55
N TYR A 54 -5.69 11.31 -1.27
CA TYR A 54 -5.54 10.57 -0.01
C TYR A 54 -5.61 11.48 1.22
N LEU A 55 -4.97 12.66 1.19
CA LEU A 55 -5.03 13.62 2.28
C LEU A 55 -6.42 14.24 2.45
N ALA A 56 -7.17 14.37 1.37
CA ALA A 56 -8.53 14.93 1.36
C ALA A 56 -9.60 13.90 1.77
N GLU A 57 -9.34 12.59 1.67
CA GLU A 57 -10.33 11.56 1.92
C GLU A 57 -10.63 11.39 3.43
N PRO A 58 -11.89 11.60 3.87
CA PRO A 58 -12.36 11.27 5.21
C PRO A 58 -13.04 9.87 5.23
N PRO A 59 -13.15 9.20 6.36
CA PRO A 59 -12.52 9.50 7.64
C PRO A 59 -11.16 8.80 7.79
N ARG A 60 -10.08 9.59 7.64
CA ARG A 60 -8.74 9.09 7.90
C ARG A 60 -8.45 9.09 9.40
N THR A 61 -8.13 7.93 9.94
CA THR A 61 -7.84 7.72 11.35
C THR A 61 -6.45 8.17 11.74
N GLY A 62 -5.48 7.98 10.83
CA GLY A 62 -4.09 8.35 11.02
C GLY A 62 -3.23 8.03 9.81
N SER A 63 -2.10 8.68 9.73
CA SER A 63 -1.03 8.39 8.76
C SER A 63 0.31 8.34 9.48
N TRP A 64 1.15 7.41 9.09
CA TRP A 64 2.47 7.20 9.70
C TRP A 64 3.55 7.13 8.64
N VAL A 65 4.69 7.69 8.97
CA VAL A 65 5.88 7.65 8.13
C VAL A 65 6.99 6.87 8.81
N ALA A 66 7.73 6.12 8.01
CA ALA A 66 8.99 5.53 8.44
C ALA A 66 10.13 6.48 8.08
N VAL A 67 10.99 6.78 9.05
CA VAL A 67 12.14 7.66 8.87
C VAL A 67 13.41 6.86 9.10
N SER A 68 14.31 6.90 8.13
CA SER A 68 15.65 6.32 8.20
C SER A 68 16.68 7.39 7.81
N ARG A 69 17.72 7.55 8.60
CA ARG A 69 18.78 8.58 8.37
C ARG A 69 18.21 9.98 8.17
N GLY A 70 17.17 10.35 8.92
CA GLY A 70 16.52 11.66 8.82
C GLY A 70 15.68 11.88 7.57
N ARG A 71 15.42 10.83 6.75
CA ARG A 71 14.61 10.91 5.54
C ARG A 71 13.37 10.03 5.67
N VAL A 72 12.24 10.50 5.20
CA VAL A 72 11.03 9.69 5.05
C VAL A 72 11.29 8.65 3.96
N THR A 73 11.11 7.37 4.33
CA THR A 73 11.38 6.22 3.47
C THR A 73 10.21 5.27 3.34
N GLY A 74 9.10 5.58 4.00
CA GLY A 74 7.87 4.81 3.88
C GLY A 74 6.69 5.57 4.44
N LEU A 75 5.50 5.20 3.98
CA LEU A 75 4.22 5.81 4.33
C LEU A 75 3.16 4.70 4.48
N THR A 76 2.29 4.86 5.45
CA THR A 76 1.06 4.08 5.59
C THR A 76 -0.03 4.92 6.23
N GLY A 77 -1.28 4.51 6.04
CA GLY A 77 -2.44 5.14 6.63
C GLY A 77 -3.49 4.14 7.06
N LEU A 78 -4.45 4.62 7.83
CA LEU A 78 -5.59 3.87 8.33
C LEU A 78 -6.87 4.69 8.15
N PHE A 79 -7.83 4.15 7.44
CA PHE A 79 -9.17 4.71 7.31
C PHE A 79 -10.14 3.96 8.22
N ASP A 80 -11.11 4.72 8.76
CA ASP A 80 -12.25 4.16 9.48
C ASP A 80 -13.31 3.67 8.48
N ARG A 81 -13.74 2.44 8.63
CA ARG A 81 -14.82 1.82 7.85
C ARG A 81 -15.88 1.23 8.81
N GLY A 82 -16.14 1.93 9.91
CA GLY A 82 -17.09 1.52 10.93
C GLY A 82 -16.53 0.44 11.87
N ARG A 83 -16.95 -0.82 11.71
CA ARG A 83 -16.41 -1.95 12.52
C ARG A 83 -15.03 -2.43 12.07
N SER A 84 -14.53 -1.91 10.97
CA SER A 84 -13.22 -2.29 10.42
C SER A 84 -12.36 -1.08 10.11
N GLY A 85 -11.06 -1.30 10.07
CA GLY A 85 -10.11 -0.36 9.49
C GLY A 85 -9.68 -0.80 8.08
N GLU A 86 -9.28 0.16 7.26
CA GLU A 86 -8.67 -0.09 5.96
C GLU A 86 -7.28 0.53 5.91
N VAL A 87 -6.29 -0.30 5.58
CA VAL A 87 -4.89 0.14 5.44
C VAL A 87 -4.66 0.64 4.02
N GLU A 88 -4.33 1.92 3.90
CA GLU A 88 -3.99 2.56 2.63
C GLU A 88 -3.23 3.88 2.88
N PRO A 89 -2.13 4.12 2.17
CA PRO A 89 -1.32 3.17 1.39
C PRO A 89 -0.41 2.31 2.27
N VAL A 90 0.36 1.42 1.67
CA VAL A 90 1.60 0.88 2.24
C VAL A 90 2.69 1.00 1.19
N VAL A 91 3.53 1.99 1.31
CA VAL A 91 4.61 2.23 0.36
C VAL A 91 5.95 2.37 1.08
N VAL A 92 7.00 1.84 0.45
CA VAL A 92 8.39 1.95 0.91
C VAL A 92 9.23 2.35 -0.29
N ALA A 93 10.02 3.41 -0.14
CA ALA A 93 10.96 3.89 -1.15
C ALA A 93 11.79 2.73 -1.72
N ALA A 94 11.93 2.66 -3.04
CA ALA A 94 12.63 1.54 -3.70
C ALA A 94 14.03 1.30 -3.11
N ALA A 95 14.78 2.37 -2.85
CA ALA A 95 16.12 2.32 -2.27
C ALA A 95 16.18 1.83 -0.81
N ALA A 96 15.03 1.82 -0.10
CA ALA A 96 14.93 1.42 1.31
C ALA A 96 14.22 0.07 1.51
N ARG A 97 13.87 -0.62 0.43
CA ARG A 97 13.25 -1.95 0.50
C ARG A 97 14.22 -2.99 1.06
N GLY A 98 13.66 -4.08 1.60
CA GLY A 98 14.47 -5.16 2.19
C GLY A 98 14.91 -4.92 3.64
N GLN A 99 14.72 -3.72 4.20
CA GLN A 99 15.16 -3.33 5.55
C GLN A 99 14.08 -3.52 6.64
N GLY A 100 12.94 -4.18 6.32
CA GLY A 100 11.87 -4.42 7.28
C GLY A 100 10.89 -3.26 7.47
N ILE A 101 11.07 -2.13 6.79
CA ILE A 101 10.26 -0.91 6.94
C ILE A 101 8.76 -1.19 6.74
N GLY A 102 8.39 -1.91 5.67
CA GLY A 102 6.98 -2.24 5.42
C GLY A 102 6.35 -3.05 6.56
N ARG A 103 7.11 -3.95 7.18
CA ARG A 103 6.64 -4.70 8.35
C ARG A 103 6.40 -3.77 9.55
N MET A 104 7.31 -2.82 9.79
CA MET A 104 7.17 -1.86 10.88
C MET A 104 5.93 -0.98 10.69
N LEU A 105 5.69 -0.49 9.47
CA LEU A 105 4.49 0.28 9.13
C LEU A 105 3.21 -0.51 9.36
N ILE A 106 3.14 -1.76 8.88
CA ILE A 106 1.99 -2.62 9.09
C ILE A 106 1.78 -2.91 10.58
N SER A 107 2.85 -3.19 11.35
CA SER A 107 2.75 -3.41 12.80
C SER A 107 2.14 -2.19 13.50
N ARG A 108 2.58 -0.97 13.15
CA ARG A 108 2.03 0.27 13.71
C ARG A 108 0.53 0.42 13.44
N VAL A 109 0.10 0.13 12.21
CA VAL A 109 -1.33 0.21 11.85
C VAL A 109 -2.14 -0.86 12.58
N VAL A 110 -1.63 -2.08 12.71
CA VAL A 110 -2.29 -3.16 13.44
C VAL A 110 -2.46 -2.81 14.92
N GLU A 111 -1.46 -2.19 15.55
CA GLU A 111 -1.53 -1.69 16.92
C GLU A 111 -2.61 -0.63 17.07
N GLU A 112 -2.66 0.34 16.16
CA GLU A 112 -3.68 1.39 16.15
C GLU A 112 -5.09 0.82 15.95
N ALA A 113 -5.26 -0.09 14.99
CA ALA A 113 -6.54 -0.73 14.71
C ALA A 113 -7.06 -1.48 15.94
N ARG A 114 -6.18 -2.19 16.66
CA ARG A 114 -6.52 -2.86 17.92
C ARG A 114 -6.89 -1.88 19.03
N ALA A 115 -6.13 -0.80 19.17
CA ALA A 115 -6.40 0.24 20.16
C ALA A 115 -7.76 0.90 19.98
N ARG A 116 -8.23 0.98 18.71
CA ARG A 116 -9.56 1.49 18.35
C ARG A 116 -10.66 0.46 18.45
N GLY A 117 -10.35 -0.80 18.70
CA GLY A 117 -11.33 -1.86 18.84
C GLY A 117 -11.93 -2.31 17.50
N TYR A 118 -11.23 -2.10 16.37
CA TYR A 118 -11.69 -2.64 15.09
C TYR A 118 -11.69 -4.17 15.12
N GLU A 119 -12.78 -4.76 14.63
CA GLU A 119 -12.93 -6.21 14.56
C GLU A 119 -12.17 -6.82 13.38
N TYR A 120 -12.00 -6.03 12.31
CA TYR A 120 -11.30 -6.42 11.09
C TYR A 120 -10.37 -5.32 10.61
N LEU A 121 -9.31 -5.73 9.94
CA LEU A 121 -8.40 -4.84 9.23
C LEU A 121 -8.28 -5.33 7.80
N ALA A 122 -8.66 -4.49 6.86
CA ALA A 122 -8.60 -4.78 5.42
C ALA A 122 -7.39 -4.10 4.77
N ILE A 123 -6.88 -4.70 3.71
CA ILE A 123 -5.92 -4.11 2.79
C ILE A 123 -6.23 -4.57 1.38
N ARG A 124 -6.13 -3.68 0.40
CA ARG A 124 -6.52 -3.97 -1.00
C ARG A 124 -5.33 -3.75 -1.95
N PRO A 125 -4.38 -4.70 -2.00
CA PRO A 125 -3.34 -4.64 -3.01
C PRO A 125 -3.94 -4.82 -4.42
N VAL A 126 -3.37 -4.13 -5.41
CA VAL A 126 -3.72 -4.40 -6.81
C VAL A 126 -3.31 -5.83 -7.17
N ALA A 127 -4.13 -6.51 -7.97
CA ALA A 127 -4.02 -7.97 -8.21
C ALA A 127 -2.65 -8.39 -8.76
N ARG A 128 -2.06 -7.60 -9.65
CA ARG A 128 -0.74 -7.87 -10.23
C ARG A 128 0.43 -7.62 -9.28
N ASN A 129 0.21 -6.98 -8.12
CA ASN A 129 1.26 -6.76 -7.13
C ASN A 129 1.47 -8.00 -6.24
N VAL A 130 1.89 -9.09 -6.84
CA VAL A 130 2.12 -10.37 -6.16
C VAL A 130 3.10 -10.24 -5.00
N ALA A 131 4.08 -9.35 -5.12
CA ALA A 131 5.06 -9.11 -4.06
C ALA A 131 4.41 -8.50 -2.82
N ALA A 132 3.49 -7.55 -2.97
CA ALA A 132 2.71 -6.98 -1.86
C ALA A 132 1.77 -8.02 -1.26
N ILE A 133 1.02 -8.74 -2.08
CA ILE A 133 0.10 -9.81 -1.63
C ILE A 133 0.83 -10.81 -0.73
N ARG A 134 1.99 -11.31 -1.15
CA ARG A 134 2.80 -12.24 -0.34
C ARG A 134 3.24 -11.64 0.99
N ARG A 135 3.62 -10.37 1.02
CA ARG A 135 4.03 -9.67 2.24
C ARG A 135 2.86 -9.47 3.19
N PHE A 136 1.69 -9.08 2.70
CA PHE A 136 0.50 -8.94 3.51
C PHE A 136 0.01 -10.29 4.04
N HIS A 137 0.06 -11.33 3.22
CA HIS A 137 -0.20 -12.68 3.68
C HIS A 137 0.75 -13.09 4.80
N ALA A 138 2.06 -12.83 4.67
CA ALA A 138 3.04 -13.10 5.72
C ALA A 138 2.82 -12.24 6.99
N ALA A 139 2.21 -11.06 6.85
CA ALA A 139 1.84 -10.20 7.97
C ALA A 139 0.53 -10.61 8.68
N GLY A 140 -0.18 -11.63 8.16
CA GLY A 140 -1.37 -12.20 8.80
C GLY A 140 -2.69 -11.89 8.11
N PHE A 141 -2.72 -11.15 7.00
CA PHE A 141 -3.91 -10.99 6.19
C PHE A 141 -4.20 -12.29 5.44
N ARG A 142 -5.32 -12.96 5.75
CA ARG A 142 -5.62 -14.32 5.29
C ARG A 142 -6.93 -14.44 4.54
N ALA A 143 -7.94 -13.66 4.95
CA ALA A 143 -9.27 -13.78 4.40
C ALA A 143 -9.41 -12.94 3.14
N LEU A 144 -10.09 -13.46 2.15
CA LEU A 144 -10.60 -12.67 1.04
C LEU A 144 -11.84 -11.91 1.51
N GLY A 145 -12.02 -10.69 1.00
CA GLY A 145 -13.20 -9.89 1.28
C GLY A 145 -14.50 -10.56 0.77
N GLY A 146 -15.63 -10.07 1.26
CA GLY A 146 -16.96 -10.62 0.90
C GLY A 146 -17.42 -10.32 -0.53
N HIS A 147 -16.67 -9.54 -1.31
CA HIS A 147 -16.97 -9.21 -2.70
C HIS A 147 -15.79 -9.54 -3.59
N ILE A 148 -16.10 -9.95 -4.80
CA ILE A 148 -15.16 -10.18 -5.89
C ILE A 148 -15.60 -9.28 -7.04
N ASP A 149 -14.71 -8.41 -7.50
CA ASP A 149 -14.98 -7.57 -8.65
C ASP A 149 -14.66 -8.35 -9.92
N LEU A 150 -15.68 -8.59 -10.74
CA LEU A 150 -15.55 -9.18 -12.05
C LEU A 150 -15.75 -8.09 -13.11
N THR A 151 -14.82 -7.98 -14.04
CA THR A 151 -14.86 -6.98 -15.11
C THR A 151 -14.90 -7.66 -16.48
N MET A 152 -15.55 -7.00 -17.44
CA MET A 152 -15.53 -7.38 -18.83
C MET A 152 -15.01 -6.20 -19.65
N ASP A 153 -13.97 -6.42 -20.44
CA ASP A 153 -13.47 -5.39 -21.35
C ASP A 153 -14.41 -5.26 -22.55
N LEU A 154 -15.16 -4.17 -22.60
CA LEU A 154 -16.07 -3.85 -23.70
C LEU A 154 -15.42 -3.00 -24.81
N ALA A 155 -14.25 -2.47 -24.55
CA ALA A 155 -13.56 -1.55 -25.47
C ALA A 155 -12.50 -2.26 -26.33
N ALA A 156 -12.36 -3.57 -26.20
CA ALA A 156 -11.30 -4.36 -26.85
C ALA A 156 -9.91 -3.71 -26.69
N ARG A 157 -9.63 -3.22 -25.49
CA ARG A 157 -8.35 -2.62 -25.17
C ARG A 157 -7.26 -3.66 -25.37
N ARG A 158 -6.07 -3.22 -25.77
CA ARG A 158 -4.91 -4.12 -25.89
C ARG A 158 -4.28 -4.39 -24.52
N HIS A 159 -5.09 -4.86 -23.57
CA HIS A 159 -4.58 -5.36 -22.31
C HIS A 159 -4.27 -6.83 -22.47
N GLU A 160 -3.07 -7.20 -22.15
CA GLU A 160 -2.72 -8.60 -21.95
C GLU A 160 -3.17 -9.01 -20.56
N TRP A 161 -4.25 -9.79 -20.50
CA TRP A 161 -4.71 -10.39 -19.27
C TRP A 161 -3.75 -11.51 -18.84
N LEU A 162 -3.33 -11.48 -17.60
CA LEU A 162 -2.41 -12.48 -17.06
C LEU A 162 -3.20 -13.54 -16.28
N PRO A 163 -2.82 -14.83 -16.36
CA PRO A 163 -3.40 -15.87 -15.53
C PRO A 163 -3.34 -15.47 -14.05
N GLY A 164 -4.50 -15.53 -13.39
CA GLY A 164 -4.68 -15.09 -12.02
C GLY A 164 -4.84 -16.22 -11.04
N ALA A 165 -6.01 -16.31 -10.41
CA ALA A 165 -6.35 -17.29 -9.41
C ALA A 165 -7.51 -18.14 -9.84
N SER A 166 -7.52 -19.41 -9.42
CA SER A 166 -8.71 -20.26 -9.51
C SER A 166 -9.55 -20.11 -8.25
N LEU A 167 -10.84 -19.88 -8.44
CA LEU A 167 -11.83 -19.81 -7.38
C LEU A 167 -13.05 -20.62 -7.77
N HIS A 168 -13.47 -21.55 -6.93
CA HIS A 168 -14.59 -22.46 -7.21
C HIS A 168 -14.44 -23.25 -8.54
N ASN A 169 -13.22 -23.63 -8.90
CA ASN A 169 -12.87 -24.30 -10.17
C ASN A 169 -13.09 -23.42 -11.43
N LEU A 170 -13.21 -22.12 -11.27
CA LEU A 170 -13.20 -21.16 -12.38
C LEU A 170 -11.86 -20.42 -12.36
N ASP A 171 -11.24 -20.29 -13.52
CA ASP A 171 -9.99 -19.58 -13.70
C ASP A 171 -10.28 -18.10 -14.02
N PHE A 172 -9.56 -17.21 -13.36
CA PHE A 172 -9.66 -15.77 -13.52
C PHE A 172 -8.30 -15.20 -13.95
N GLU A 173 -8.37 -14.12 -14.70
CA GLU A 173 -7.23 -13.33 -15.15
C GLU A 173 -7.21 -11.96 -14.44
N PHE A 174 -6.08 -11.25 -14.45
CA PHE A 174 -5.96 -9.89 -13.93
C PHE A 174 -4.90 -9.05 -14.65
#